data_95a4c1d8482e71197b536a4bbfef586f
#
_entry.id   95a4c1d8482e71197b536a4bbfef586f
#
_cell.length_a   1.000
_cell.length_b   1.000
_cell.length_c   1.000
_cell.angle_alpha   90.00
_cell.angle_beta   90.00
_cell.angle_gamma   90.00
#
_symmetry.space_group_name_H-M   'P 1'
#
loop_
_entity.id
_entity.type
_entity.pdbx_description
1 polymer ?
#
loop_
_entity_poly.entity_id
_entity_poly.type
_entity_poly.pdbx_seq_one_letter_code
_entity_poly.pdbx_strand_id
1 'polypeptide(L)'
;MGIVTKLELPCVAMTGIMKVVAVGLVLLLGACGGSKSTTGPTGKVSAIEAMGITPPDSPWEEMSVADREFYMIGKVNPIMKELFAAYDAEEFAEFDCVDCHGEEMREIEFKMPAPSMYIVPPEGTPGHRGMMSTFPETVKFMEETVTPAMGKLLGVENFTCAGCHPSEAAKKKKAAAPKRKPSKTKG
;
A
#
# COMPACT_ATOMS: atom_id res chain seq x y z
N MET A 1 2.10 -33.84 40.63
CA MET A 1 1.59 -33.14 41.78
C MET A 1 2.19 -31.77 41.81
N GLY A 2 1.41 -30.75 41.50
CA GLY A 2 1.84 -29.35 41.47
C GLY A 2 0.59 -28.48 41.31
N ILE A 3 0.24 -27.82 42.39
CA ILE A 3 -1.02 -27.17 42.72
C ILE A 3 -1.14 -25.85 41.95
N VAL A 4 -2.24 -25.67 41.22
CA VAL A 4 -2.64 -24.39 40.58
C VAL A 4 -3.45 -23.61 41.62
N THR A 5 -2.91 -22.51 42.12
CA THR A 5 -3.63 -21.56 42.97
C THR A 5 -4.31 -20.50 42.16
N LYS A 6 -5.62 -20.57 42.18
CA LYS A 6 -6.55 -19.59 41.59
C LYS A 6 -6.64 -18.38 42.53
N LEU A 7 -6.25 -17.20 42.03
CA LEU A 7 -6.37 -15.96 42.81
C LEU A 7 -7.69 -15.25 42.38
N GLU A 8 -8.65 -15.27 43.29
CA GLU A 8 -9.92 -14.51 43.15
C GLU A 8 -9.78 -13.17 43.86
N LEU A 9 -10.08 -12.09 43.16
CA LEU A 9 -10.16 -10.73 43.70
C LEU A 9 -11.63 -10.35 43.95
N PRO A 10 -11.94 -9.81 45.12
CA PRO A 10 -13.32 -9.47 45.45
C PRO A 10 -13.79 -8.13 44.92
N CYS A 11 -15.02 -8.14 44.47
CA CYS A 11 -15.82 -6.99 44.08
C CYS A 11 -16.19 -6.15 45.30
N VAL A 12 -15.75 -4.90 45.38
CA VAL A 12 -16.17 -3.95 46.42
C VAL A 12 -17.27 -3.04 45.85
N ALA A 13 -18.48 -3.25 46.33
CA ALA A 13 -19.60 -2.35 46.13
C ALA A 13 -19.52 -1.19 47.15
N MET A 14 -19.58 0.03 46.64
CA MET A 14 -19.83 1.21 47.48
C MET A 14 -21.07 1.96 46.99
N THR A 15 -22.12 1.70 47.75
CA THR A 15 -23.36 2.51 47.77
C THR A 15 -23.12 3.78 48.56
N GLY A 16 -23.46 4.92 47.99
CA GLY A 16 -23.47 6.21 48.69
C GLY A 16 -24.46 7.18 48.06
N ILE A 17 -25.60 7.27 48.73
CA ILE A 17 -26.72 8.17 48.47
C ILE A 17 -26.32 9.61 48.82
N MET A 18 -26.59 10.60 47.97
CA MET A 18 -26.98 11.92 48.45
C MET A 18 -27.77 12.69 47.39
N LYS A 19 -29.04 12.96 47.74
CA LYS A 19 -29.96 13.86 47.04
C LYS A 19 -29.58 15.31 47.37
N VAL A 20 -29.50 16.17 46.36
CA VAL A 20 -29.83 17.60 46.53
C VAL A 20 -30.52 18.11 45.26
N VAL A 21 -31.67 18.65 45.47
CA VAL A 21 -32.56 19.35 44.53
C VAL A 21 -32.05 20.78 44.35
N ALA A 22 -31.96 21.28 43.14
CA ALA A 22 -32.09 22.72 42.87
C ALA A 22 -32.59 22.95 41.44
N VAL A 23 -33.61 23.69 41.39
CA VAL A 23 -34.48 24.18 40.31
C VAL A 23 -33.77 25.27 39.50
N GLY A 24 -33.98 25.27 38.18
CA GLY A 24 -34.12 26.52 37.42
C GLY A 24 -33.04 26.86 36.40
N LEU A 25 -33.42 26.86 35.23
CA LEU A 25 -33.33 27.89 34.17
C LEU A 25 -33.07 27.31 32.80
N VAL A 26 -34.16 27.30 32.03
CA VAL A 26 -34.14 27.04 30.57
C VAL A 26 -33.52 28.24 29.87
N LEU A 27 -32.44 28.03 29.12
CA LEU A 27 -32.02 28.90 28.04
C LEU A 27 -31.76 28.08 26.78
N LEU A 28 -32.68 28.18 25.85
CA LEU A 28 -32.59 27.79 24.46
C LEU A 28 -31.52 28.61 23.78
N LEU A 29 -30.41 28.01 23.39
CA LEU A 29 -29.50 28.59 22.40
C LEU A 29 -29.09 27.52 21.37
N GLY A 30 -29.27 27.90 20.13
CA GLY A 30 -29.22 27.25 18.87
C GLY A 30 -28.16 26.18 18.66
N ALA A 31 -28.62 25.09 18.10
CA ALA A 31 -27.82 24.05 17.50
C ALA A 31 -27.17 24.56 16.20
N CYS A 32 -25.93 25.00 16.25
CA CYS A 32 -25.06 24.97 15.09
C CYS A 32 -24.43 23.60 15.04
N GLY A 33 -24.85 22.79 14.06
CA GLY A 33 -24.26 21.50 13.75
C GLY A 33 -22.78 21.66 13.36
N GLY A 34 -21.89 21.54 14.32
CA GLY A 34 -20.46 21.43 14.08
C GLY A 34 -20.16 19.99 13.66
N SER A 35 -19.84 19.78 12.39
CA SER A 35 -19.15 18.58 11.92
C SER A 35 -17.94 18.38 12.82
N LYS A 36 -17.88 17.28 13.55
CA LYS A 36 -16.70 16.89 14.31
C LYS A 36 -15.62 16.48 13.31
N SER A 37 -14.80 17.44 12.91
CA SER A 37 -13.46 17.15 12.37
C SER A 37 -12.67 16.49 13.49
N THR A 38 -12.42 15.21 13.38
CA THR A 38 -11.50 14.47 14.25
C THR A 38 -10.08 14.90 13.88
N THR A 39 -9.63 16.03 14.40
CA THR A 39 -8.23 16.45 14.29
C THR A 39 -7.45 15.68 15.34
N GLY A 40 -6.84 14.57 14.94
CA GLY A 40 -5.80 13.91 15.72
C GLY A 40 -4.52 14.78 15.74
N PRO A 41 -3.68 14.69 16.77
CA PRO A 41 -2.47 15.49 16.88
C PRO A 41 -1.43 15.03 15.86
N THR A 42 -0.96 15.96 15.03
CA THR A 42 -0.07 15.87 13.87
C THR A 42 -0.79 15.51 12.56
N GLY A 43 -1.39 16.56 11.95
CA GLY A 43 -2.11 16.42 10.69
C GLY A 43 -1.18 16.19 9.49
N LYS A 44 -0.74 14.95 9.27
CA LYS A 44 -0.37 14.53 7.93
C LYS A 44 -1.68 14.39 7.15
N VAL A 45 -1.89 15.27 6.19
CA VAL A 45 -3.01 15.13 5.26
C VAL A 45 -2.80 13.82 4.50
N SER A 46 -3.85 12.97 4.44
CA SER A 46 -3.81 11.74 3.65
C SER A 46 -3.49 12.06 2.19
N ALA A 47 -2.52 11.35 1.61
CA ALA A 47 -2.16 11.49 0.21
C ALA A 47 -3.33 11.12 -0.70
N ILE A 48 -4.10 10.10 -0.31
CA ILE A 48 -5.30 9.65 -1.02
C ILE A 48 -6.39 10.73 -0.99
N GLU A 49 -6.63 11.35 0.17
CA GLU A 49 -7.60 12.44 0.31
C GLU A 49 -7.20 13.70 -0.47
N ALA A 50 -5.90 14.04 -0.44
CA ALA A 50 -5.39 15.24 -1.08
C ALA A 50 -5.34 15.14 -2.61
N MET A 51 -4.95 13.99 -3.15
CA MET A 51 -4.65 13.82 -4.59
C MET A 51 -5.64 12.91 -5.33
N GLY A 52 -6.34 12.03 -4.63
CA GLY A 52 -7.21 11.01 -5.19
C GLY A 52 -6.46 9.96 -6.02
N ILE A 53 -7.06 8.78 -6.16
CA ILE A 53 -6.56 7.71 -7.03
C ILE A 53 -7.14 7.94 -8.43
N THR A 54 -6.51 8.83 -9.19
CA THR A 54 -6.91 9.23 -10.55
C THR A 54 -5.73 9.17 -11.51
N PRO A 55 -5.96 8.97 -12.81
CA PRO A 55 -4.89 8.92 -13.80
C PRO A 55 -4.19 10.28 -13.96
N PRO A 56 -3.02 10.31 -14.65
CA PRO A 56 -2.41 11.56 -15.08
C PRO A 56 -3.24 12.25 -16.16
N ASP A 57 -3.02 13.55 -16.34
CA ASP A 57 -3.73 14.34 -17.37
C ASP A 57 -3.36 13.92 -18.81
N SER A 58 -2.14 13.41 -18.98
CA SER A 58 -1.67 12.86 -20.26
C SER A 58 -1.62 11.34 -20.19
N PRO A 59 -1.90 10.60 -21.28
CA PRO A 59 -1.74 9.16 -21.32
C PRO A 59 -0.34 8.73 -20.90
N TRP A 60 -0.25 7.68 -20.05
CA TRP A 60 1.02 7.21 -19.50
C TRP A 60 2.09 6.96 -20.57
N GLU A 61 1.69 6.35 -21.69
CA GLU A 61 2.60 6.02 -22.80
C GLU A 61 3.18 7.25 -23.51
N GLU A 62 2.48 8.38 -23.46
CA GLU A 62 2.87 9.63 -24.12
C GLU A 62 3.74 10.52 -23.23
N MET A 63 3.77 10.25 -21.92
CA MET A 63 4.58 11.02 -20.98
C MET A 63 6.07 10.80 -21.20
N SER A 64 6.88 11.86 -21.09
CA SER A 64 8.33 11.75 -21.07
C SER A 64 8.81 10.98 -19.82
N VAL A 65 10.05 10.46 -19.84
CA VAL A 65 10.63 9.79 -18.68
C VAL A 65 10.66 10.73 -17.46
N ALA A 66 11.00 11.99 -17.66
CA ALA A 66 11.03 12.97 -16.59
C ALA A 66 9.64 13.25 -16.00
N ASP A 67 8.60 13.35 -16.84
CA ASP A 67 7.23 13.56 -16.39
C ASP A 67 6.70 12.34 -15.63
N ARG A 68 7.03 11.12 -16.09
CA ARG A 68 6.72 9.88 -15.37
C ARG A 68 7.39 9.83 -14.02
N GLU A 69 8.69 10.17 -13.93
CA GLU A 69 9.43 10.22 -12.67
C GLU A 69 8.81 11.24 -11.71
N PHE A 70 8.50 12.43 -12.20
CA PHE A 70 7.83 13.46 -11.40
C PHE A 70 6.47 13.00 -10.88
N TYR A 71 5.67 12.35 -11.73
CA TYR A 71 4.37 11.80 -11.36
C TYR A 71 4.49 10.65 -10.35
N MET A 72 5.47 9.76 -10.52
CA MET A 72 5.76 8.69 -9.55
C MET A 72 6.11 9.24 -8.18
N ILE A 73 7.03 10.21 -8.11
CA ILE A 73 7.48 10.81 -6.85
C ILE A 73 6.37 11.65 -6.20
N GLY A 74 5.66 12.45 -7.01
CA GLY A 74 4.70 13.43 -6.51
C GLY A 74 3.32 12.85 -6.16
N LYS A 75 2.93 11.74 -6.78
CA LYS A 75 1.58 11.19 -6.59
C LYS A 75 1.56 9.69 -6.30
N VAL A 76 2.21 8.88 -7.12
CA VAL A 76 2.10 7.41 -6.99
C VAL A 76 2.74 6.92 -5.69
N ASN A 77 3.98 7.31 -5.42
CA ASN A 77 4.71 6.86 -4.22
C ASN A 77 4.00 7.26 -2.91
N PRO A 78 3.57 8.52 -2.69
CA PRO A 78 2.84 8.89 -1.48
C PRO A 78 1.54 8.10 -1.27
N ILE A 79 0.78 7.85 -2.33
CA ILE A 79 -0.47 7.07 -2.27
C ILE A 79 -0.18 5.60 -1.97
N MET A 80 0.81 5.00 -2.64
CA MET A 80 1.20 3.61 -2.38
C MET A 80 1.74 3.45 -0.96
N LYS A 81 2.58 4.35 -0.51
CA LYS A 81 3.06 4.36 0.89
C LYS A 81 1.92 4.34 1.91
N GLU A 82 0.87 5.10 1.66
CA GLU A 82 -0.32 5.11 2.52
C GLU A 82 -1.08 3.79 2.47
N LEU A 83 -1.27 3.20 1.28
CA LEU A 83 -1.95 1.91 1.11
C LEU A 83 -1.16 0.76 1.75
N PHE A 84 0.15 0.72 1.57
CA PHE A 84 1.01 -0.30 2.17
C PHE A 84 1.12 -0.15 3.69
N ALA A 85 1.20 1.08 4.21
CA ALA A 85 1.16 1.33 5.64
C ALA A 85 -0.20 1.00 6.28
N ALA A 86 -1.30 1.10 5.53
CA ALA A 86 -2.62 0.65 5.98
C ALA A 86 -2.74 -0.88 6.00
N TYR A 87 -1.99 -1.59 5.15
CA TYR A 87 -1.91 -3.06 5.15
C TYR A 87 -1.03 -3.57 6.29
N ASP A 88 0.19 -3.09 6.40
CA ASP A 88 1.13 -3.40 7.48
C ASP A 88 2.08 -2.21 7.73
N ALA A 89 1.81 -1.45 8.78
CA ALA A 89 2.56 -0.24 9.11
C ALA A 89 3.98 -0.52 9.64
N GLU A 90 4.23 -1.71 10.17
CA GLU A 90 5.53 -2.11 10.69
C GLU A 90 6.44 -2.58 9.56
N GLU A 91 5.95 -3.51 8.73
CA GLU A 91 6.68 -4.03 7.56
C GLU A 91 7.00 -2.91 6.55
N PHE A 92 6.04 -2.01 6.28
CA PHE A 92 6.19 -0.96 5.27
C PHE A 92 6.46 0.45 5.84
N ALA A 93 7.07 0.53 7.04
CA ALA A 93 7.43 1.81 7.67
C ALA A 93 8.35 2.67 6.77
N GLU A 94 9.29 2.05 6.08
CA GLU A 94 10.28 2.67 5.20
C GLU A 94 9.96 2.49 3.71
N PHE A 95 8.69 2.25 3.37
CA PHE A 95 8.27 2.04 1.97
C PHE A 95 8.76 3.15 1.03
N ASP A 96 9.42 2.76 -0.08
CA ASP A 96 9.96 3.67 -1.08
C ASP A 96 10.02 3.02 -2.48
N CYS A 97 10.64 3.69 -3.44
CA CYS A 97 10.74 3.27 -4.84
C CYS A 97 11.31 1.85 -5.02
N VAL A 98 12.26 1.46 -4.16
CA VAL A 98 12.93 0.16 -4.22
C VAL A 98 11.97 -1.02 -4.00
N ASP A 99 10.92 -0.83 -3.21
CA ASP A 99 9.95 -1.88 -2.90
C ASP A 99 9.18 -2.37 -4.14
N CYS A 100 9.01 -1.48 -5.13
CA CYS A 100 8.35 -1.82 -6.39
C CYS A 100 9.35 -2.00 -7.54
N HIS A 101 10.39 -1.18 -7.61
CA HIS A 101 11.31 -1.13 -8.74
C HIS A 101 12.58 -1.96 -8.56
N GLY A 102 12.87 -2.44 -7.33
CA GLY A 102 14.08 -3.20 -7.00
C GLY A 102 15.33 -2.34 -6.90
N GLU A 103 16.39 -2.91 -6.36
CA GLU A 103 17.67 -2.23 -6.11
C GLU A 103 18.33 -1.72 -7.40
N GLU A 104 18.19 -2.47 -8.49
CA GLU A 104 18.77 -2.15 -9.81
C GLU A 104 17.91 -1.17 -10.63
N MET A 105 16.96 -0.50 -10.04
CA MET A 105 15.99 0.37 -10.75
C MET A 105 16.65 1.42 -11.63
N ARG A 106 17.78 2.00 -11.23
CA ARG A 106 18.49 3.04 -11.98
C ARG A 106 19.22 2.46 -13.18
N GLU A 107 19.84 1.28 -13.03
CA GLU A 107 20.54 0.56 -14.11
C GLU A 107 19.59 0.09 -15.21
N ILE A 108 18.34 -0.21 -14.86
CA ILE A 108 17.30 -0.62 -15.81
C ILE A 108 16.39 0.53 -16.24
N GLU A 109 16.72 1.78 -15.86
CA GLU A 109 15.92 2.97 -16.20
C GLU A 109 14.46 2.84 -15.76
N PHE A 110 14.22 2.31 -14.55
CA PHE A 110 12.91 2.07 -13.96
C PHE A 110 11.96 1.22 -14.82
N LYS A 111 12.50 0.42 -15.74
CA LYS A 111 11.68 -0.46 -16.58
C LYS A 111 10.99 -1.55 -15.77
N MET A 112 9.69 -1.64 -15.97
CA MET A 112 8.85 -2.66 -15.35
C MET A 112 8.48 -3.77 -16.36
N PRO A 113 8.24 -4.98 -15.90
CA PRO A 113 8.43 -5.50 -14.54
C PRO A 113 9.91 -5.59 -14.14
N ALA A 114 10.22 -5.23 -12.88
CA ALA A 114 11.57 -5.28 -12.37
C ALA A 114 12.06 -6.74 -12.20
N PRO A 115 13.29 -7.07 -12.66
CA PRO A 115 13.78 -8.45 -12.67
C PRO A 115 13.99 -9.05 -11.28
N SER A 116 14.22 -8.22 -10.26
CA SER A 116 14.42 -8.59 -8.86
C SER A 116 13.13 -8.88 -8.11
N MET A 117 11.99 -8.38 -8.63
CA MET A 117 10.69 -8.61 -8.00
C MET A 117 10.31 -10.09 -7.98
N TYR A 118 9.46 -10.44 -7.00
CA TYR A 118 8.90 -11.78 -6.88
C TYR A 118 8.26 -12.24 -8.20
N ILE A 119 8.59 -13.46 -8.61
CA ILE A 119 8.01 -14.04 -9.83
C ILE A 119 6.65 -14.61 -9.50
N VAL A 120 5.61 -14.02 -10.08
CA VAL A 120 4.25 -14.56 -9.95
C VAL A 120 4.12 -15.78 -10.88
N PRO A 121 3.87 -16.97 -10.32
CA PRO A 121 3.67 -18.17 -11.13
C PRO A 121 2.39 -18.04 -11.97
N PRO A 122 2.35 -18.63 -13.17
CA PRO A 122 1.18 -18.59 -14.03
C PRO A 122 -0.06 -19.19 -13.34
N GLU A 123 -1.21 -18.55 -13.56
CA GLU A 123 -2.49 -19.00 -13.00
C GLU A 123 -2.75 -20.48 -13.33
N GLY A 124 -3.39 -21.20 -12.40
CA GLY A 124 -3.71 -22.62 -12.54
C GLY A 124 -2.54 -23.59 -12.33
N THR A 125 -1.29 -23.09 -12.22
CA THR A 125 -0.12 -23.94 -11.94
C THR A 125 -0.03 -24.37 -10.47
N PRO A 126 0.72 -25.45 -10.14
CA PRO A 126 1.01 -25.79 -8.74
C PRO A 126 1.72 -24.65 -7.98
N GLY A 127 2.62 -23.92 -8.63
CA GLY A 127 3.30 -22.76 -8.05
C GLY A 127 2.33 -21.64 -7.66
N HIS A 128 1.36 -21.33 -8.54
CA HIS A 128 0.32 -20.35 -8.25
C HIS A 128 -0.54 -20.77 -7.05
N ARG A 129 -0.98 -22.03 -7.00
CA ARG A 129 -1.73 -22.54 -5.85
C ARG A 129 -0.91 -22.50 -4.56
N GLY A 130 0.40 -22.81 -4.64
CA GLY A 130 1.33 -22.70 -3.52
C GLY A 130 1.45 -21.27 -3.01
N MET A 131 1.60 -20.29 -3.90
CA MET A 131 1.62 -18.87 -3.57
C MET A 131 0.35 -18.43 -2.84
N MET A 132 -0.83 -18.75 -3.41
CA MET A 132 -2.13 -18.43 -2.82
C MET A 132 -2.32 -19.04 -1.42
N SER A 133 -1.80 -20.25 -1.19
CA SER A 133 -1.91 -20.91 0.12
C SER A 133 -0.89 -20.43 1.14
N THR A 134 0.27 -19.94 0.69
CA THR A 134 1.36 -19.48 1.58
C THR A 134 1.20 -18.03 1.98
N PHE A 135 0.71 -17.19 1.07
CA PHE A 135 0.59 -15.75 1.25
C PHE A 135 -0.83 -15.22 0.94
N PRO A 136 -1.89 -15.80 1.54
CA PRO A 136 -3.26 -15.47 1.15
C PRO A 136 -3.62 -14.00 1.34
N GLU A 137 -3.23 -13.40 2.47
CA GLU A 137 -3.54 -12.00 2.78
C GLU A 137 -2.76 -11.02 1.88
N THR A 138 -1.48 -11.32 1.61
CA THR A 138 -0.65 -10.51 0.72
C THR A 138 -1.19 -10.55 -0.71
N VAL A 139 -1.54 -11.74 -1.21
CA VAL A 139 -2.13 -11.88 -2.57
C VAL A 139 -3.44 -11.13 -2.65
N LYS A 140 -4.31 -11.27 -1.66
CA LYS A 140 -5.57 -10.53 -1.59
C LYS A 140 -5.35 -9.01 -1.60
N PHE A 141 -4.42 -8.51 -0.80
CA PHE A 141 -4.06 -7.08 -0.78
C PHE A 141 -3.56 -6.60 -2.15
N MET A 142 -2.71 -7.39 -2.82
CA MET A 142 -2.21 -7.06 -4.17
C MET A 142 -3.34 -7.04 -5.20
N GLU A 143 -4.25 -8.01 -5.17
CA GLU A 143 -5.35 -8.13 -6.15
C GLU A 143 -6.47 -7.11 -5.90
N GLU A 144 -6.87 -6.90 -4.66
CA GLU A 144 -8.03 -6.07 -4.33
C GLU A 144 -7.67 -4.59 -4.11
N THR A 145 -6.41 -4.27 -3.79
CA THR A 145 -5.99 -2.90 -3.44
C THR A 145 -4.91 -2.37 -4.37
N VAL A 146 -3.74 -3.00 -4.42
CA VAL A 146 -2.57 -2.45 -5.12
C VAL A 146 -2.78 -2.44 -6.64
N THR A 147 -3.17 -3.57 -7.22
CA THR A 147 -3.36 -3.71 -8.67
C THR A 147 -4.41 -2.74 -9.23
N PRO A 148 -5.62 -2.64 -8.66
CA PRO A 148 -6.61 -1.68 -9.15
C PRO A 148 -6.21 -0.22 -8.89
N ALA A 149 -5.53 0.09 -7.78
CA ALA A 149 -5.04 1.43 -7.52
C ALA A 149 -3.97 1.84 -8.55
N MET A 150 -3.00 0.97 -8.85
CA MET A 150 -1.99 1.22 -9.87
C MET A 150 -2.61 1.39 -11.25
N GLY A 151 -3.54 0.53 -11.66
CA GLY A 151 -4.25 0.66 -12.93
C GLY A 151 -4.92 2.04 -13.07
N LYS A 152 -5.62 2.49 -12.03
CA LYS A 152 -6.23 3.83 -12.02
C LYS A 152 -5.20 4.96 -12.04
N LEU A 153 -4.13 4.86 -11.23
CA LEU A 153 -3.07 5.87 -11.18
C LEU A 153 -2.33 6.01 -12.50
N LEU A 154 -2.13 4.92 -13.24
CA LEU A 154 -1.47 4.96 -14.56
C LEU A 154 -2.45 5.20 -15.72
N GLY A 155 -3.75 5.18 -15.48
CA GLY A 155 -4.77 5.24 -16.53
C GLY A 155 -4.77 3.99 -17.43
N VAL A 156 -4.30 2.85 -16.92
CA VAL A 156 -4.20 1.60 -17.66
C VAL A 156 -5.38 0.70 -17.30
N GLU A 157 -6.27 0.50 -18.25
CA GLU A 157 -7.33 -0.52 -18.15
C GLU A 157 -6.68 -1.91 -18.13
N ASN A 158 -7.24 -2.86 -17.41
CA ASN A 158 -6.72 -4.23 -17.33
C ASN A 158 -5.27 -4.35 -16.83
N PHE A 159 -4.86 -3.46 -15.93
CA PHE A 159 -3.57 -3.58 -15.23
C PHE A 159 -3.57 -4.87 -14.40
N THR A 160 -2.47 -5.63 -14.45
CA THR A 160 -2.36 -6.94 -13.81
C THR A 160 -1.06 -7.09 -13.03
N CYS A 161 -0.92 -8.16 -12.26
CA CYS A 161 0.32 -8.50 -11.55
C CYS A 161 1.56 -8.46 -12.46
N ALA A 162 1.42 -8.80 -13.74
CA ALA A 162 2.51 -8.78 -14.73
C ALA A 162 3.02 -7.36 -15.06
N GLY A 163 2.31 -6.32 -14.67
CA GLY A 163 2.80 -4.93 -14.78
C GLY A 163 3.96 -4.63 -13.84
N CYS A 164 4.00 -5.29 -12.67
CA CYS A 164 5.03 -5.11 -11.66
C CYS A 164 5.92 -6.35 -11.50
N HIS A 165 5.36 -7.53 -11.57
CA HIS A 165 6.05 -8.79 -11.30
C HIS A 165 6.47 -9.49 -12.59
N PRO A 166 7.73 -9.97 -12.69
CA PRO A 166 8.15 -10.75 -13.84
C PRO A 166 7.45 -12.13 -13.86
N SER A 167 7.15 -12.61 -15.07
CA SER A 167 6.67 -13.98 -15.26
C SER A 167 7.84 -14.95 -15.49
N GLU A 168 7.64 -16.23 -15.21
CA GLU A 168 8.62 -17.28 -15.53
C GLU A 168 8.97 -17.29 -17.02
N ALA A 169 8.01 -17.01 -17.89
CA ALA A 169 8.22 -16.95 -19.34
C ALA A 169 9.14 -15.78 -19.73
N ALA A 170 9.00 -14.63 -19.09
CA ALA A 170 9.87 -13.47 -19.31
C ALA A 170 11.32 -13.76 -18.89
N LYS A 171 11.52 -14.48 -17.77
CA LYS A 171 12.85 -14.89 -17.29
C LYS A 171 13.54 -15.86 -18.25
N LYS A 172 12.79 -16.84 -18.77
CA LYS A 172 13.33 -17.79 -19.79
C LYS A 172 13.74 -17.09 -21.08
N LYS A 173 12.96 -16.09 -21.52
CA LYS A 173 13.28 -15.30 -22.72
C LYS A 173 14.55 -14.45 -22.54
N LYS A 174 14.75 -13.86 -21.36
CA LYS A 174 15.96 -13.07 -21.03
C LYS A 174 17.20 -13.95 -20.91
N ALA A 175 17.08 -15.16 -20.37
CA ALA A 175 18.18 -16.13 -20.28
C ALA A 175 18.60 -16.69 -21.67
N ALA A 176 17.67 -16.79 -22.62
CA ALA A 176 17.91 -17.24 -23.98
C ALA A 176 18.42 -16.14 -24.93
N ALA A 177 18.38 -14.86 -24.52
CA ALA A 177 18.89 -13.76 -25.34
C ALA A 177 20.43 -13.84 -25.43
N PRO A 178 21.02 -13.72 -26.64
CA PRO A 178 22.47 -13.78 -26.81
C PRO A 178 23.14 -12.65 -26.05
N LYS A 179 24.11 -12.99 -25.18
CA LYS A 179 24.90 -12.00 -24.42
C LYS A 179 25.52 -11.02 -25.41
N ARG A 180 25.10 -9.75 -25.37
CA ARG A 180 25.71 -8.68 -26.17
C ARG A 180 27.21 -8.65 -25.85
N LYS A 181 28.03 -8.90 -26.88
CA LYS A 181 29.49 -8.73 -26.75
C LYS A 181 29.75 -7.27 -26.38
N PRO A 182 30.66 -7.00 -25.40
CA PRO A 182 31.02 -5.63 -25.09
C PRO A 182 31.58 -4.96 -26.34
N SER A 183 31.05 -3.80 -26.69
CA SER A 183 31.58 -3.01 -27.81
C SER A 183 32.98 -2.57 -27.44
N LYS A 184 33.97 -2.98 -28.19
CA LYS A 184 35.34 -2.47 -28.05
C LYS A 184 35.32 -1.00 -28.45
N THR A 185 35.36 -0.11 -27.47
CA THR A 185 35.62 1.30 -27.66
C THR A 185 37.10 1.36 -28.22
N LYS A 186 37.25 1.72 -29.51
CA LYS A 186 38.53 2.11 -30.04
C LYS A 186 38.90 3.45 -29.43
N GLY A 187 39.98 3.47 -28.66
CA GLY A 187 40.65 4.69 -28.25
C GLY A 187 41.29 5.42 -29.41
#